data_2457fda3272abf2e054b95f65198646e
#
_entry.id   2457fda3272abf2e054b95f65198646e
#
_cell.length_a   1.000
_cell.length_b   1.000
_cell.length_c   1.000
_cell.angle_alpha   90.00
_cell.angle_beta   90.00
_cell.angle_gamma   90.00
#
_symmetry.space_group_name_H-M   'P 1'
#
loop_
_entity.id
_entity.type
_entity.pdbx_description
1 polymer ?
#
loop_
_entity_poly.entity_id
_entity_poly.type
_entity_poly.pdbx_seq_one_letter_code
_entity_poly.pdbx_strand_id
1 'polypeptide(L)'
;MDHVGVVVDDLEAAISFFVELGMELDGGTTPVEGDWVDRVVGLDDVRVEIAFVRTPDGHGRLELTKFHNPTATTAESNVPANTFGLRRIMFAVDDIDDVIARMRARGAELVGEVAQYEDLYRLCYLRGPAGIIVALAESLR
;
A
#
# COMPACT_ATOMS: atom_id res chain seq x y z
N MET A 1 -15.46 5.21 -5.49
CA MET A 1 -14.68 4.82 -4.29
C MET A 1 -13.70 5.95 -3.99
N ASP A 2 -13.64 6.40 -2.72
CA ASP A 2 -12.78 7.54 -2.38
C ASP A 2 -11.33 7.11 -2.16
N HIS A 3 -11.10 6.15 -1.29
CA HIS A 3 -9.76 5.65 -1.00
C HIS A 3 -9.81 4.25 -0.37
N VAL A 4 -8.63 3.64 -0.27
CA VAL A 4 -8.41 2.41 0.48
C VAL A 4 -7.50 2.73 1.67
N GLY A 5 -7.88 2.30 2.86
CA GLY A 5 -7.10 2.49 4.07
C GLY A 5 -6.12 1.34 4.30
N VAL A 6 -4.88 1.69 4.61
CA VAL A 6 -3.83 0.71 4.97
C VAL A 6 -3.23 1.13 6.31
N VAL A 7 -3.36 0.28 7.29
CA VAL A 7 -2.75 0.50 8.61
C VAL A 7 -1.31 -0.01 8.56
N VAL A 8 -0.37 0.85 8.93
CA VAL A 8 1.06 0.57 8.86
C VAL A 8 1.73 0.85 10.20
N ASP A 9 2.87 0.23 10.43
CA ASP A 9 3.65 0.45 11.65
C ASP A 9 4.61 1.63 11.50
N ASP A 10 5.24 1.77 10.34
CA ASP A 10 6.16 2.84 10.01
C ASP A 10 5.57 3.69 8.88
N LEU A 11 4.99 4.84 9.24
CA LEU A 11 4.31 5.70 8.27
C LEU A 11 5.27 6.29 7.24
N GLU A 12 6.46 6.73 7.66
CA GLU A 12 7.45 7.30 6.74
C GLU A 12 7.95 6.27 5.73
N ALA A 13 8.23 5.06 6.20
CA ALA A 13 8.65 3.97 5.31
C ALA A 13 7.54 3.60 4.32
N ALA A 14 6.29 3.59 4.75
CA ALA A 14 5.15 3.32 3.88
C ALA A 14 4.98 4.42 2.82
N ILE A 15 5.08 5.68 3.21
CA ILE A 15 5.05 6.82 2.27
C ILE A 15 6.16 6.67 1.24
N SER A 16 7.39 6.42 1.69
CA SER A 16 8.53 6.26 0.80
C SER A 16 8.36 5.12 -0.18
N PHE A 17 7.78 4.01 0.26
CA PHE A 17 7.48 2.86 -0.59
C PHE A 17 6.54 3.25 -1.73
N PHE A 18 5.42 3.87 -1.41
CA PHE A 18 4.42 4.22 -2.43
C PHE A 18 4.87 5.38 -3.33
N VAL A 19 5.65 6.31 -2.80
CA VAL A 19 6.24 7.39 -3.62
C VAL A 19 7.27 6.81 -4.61
N GLU A 20 8.10 5.86 -4.17
CA GLU A 20 9.04 5.18 -5.07
C GLU A 20 8.31 4.38 -6.15
N LEU A 21 7.16 3.81 -5.81
CA LEU A 21 6.31 3.09 -6.77
C LEU A 21 5.75 4.01 -7.85
N GLY A 22 5.66 5.33 -7.59
CA GLY A 22 5.16 6.31 -8.54
C GLY A 22 3.96 7.12 -8.04
N MET A 23 3.51 6.88 -6.82
CA MET A 23 2.44 7.69 -6.23
C MET A 23 2.97 9.05 -5.75
N GLU A 24 2.08 9.99 -5.59
CA GLU A 24 2.40 11.31 -5.07
C GLU A 24 1.82 11.48 -3.67
N LEU A 25 2.61 12.03 -2.75
CA LEU A 25 2.12 12.41 -1.43
C LEU A 25 1.19 13.62 -1.58
N ASP A 26 -0.02 13.48 -1.10
CA ASP A 26 -1.04 14.53 -1.14
C ASP A 26 -1.02 15.31 0.19
N GLY A 27 -0.25 16.39 0.21
CA GLY A 27 -0.01 17.16 1.42
C GLY A 27 1.07 16.53 2.32
N GLY A 28 0.88 16.62 3.61
CA GLY A 28 1.78 16.05 4.61
C GLY A 28 1.07 15.02 5.48
N THR A 29 1.71 14.65 6.57
CA THR A 29 1.07 13.83 7.60
C THR A 29 0.19 14.70 8.49
N THR A 30 -0.95 14.16 8.89
CA THR A 30 -1.91 14.86 9.72
C THR A 30 -2.24 14.03 10.95
N PRO A 31 -2.07 14.58 12.17
CA PRO A 31 -2.54 13.91 13.37
C PRO A 31 -4.06 14.01 13.46
N VAL A 32 -4.70 12.93 13.87
CA VAL A 32 -6.15 12.88 14.04
C VAL A 32 -6.46 12.26 15.39
N GLU A 33 -7.23 12.98 16.22
CA GLU A 33 -7.69 12.52 17.52
C GLU A 33 -8.96 13.27 17.90
N GLY A 34 -9.62 12.81 18.95
CA GLY A 34 -10.83 13.42 19.48
C GLY A 34 -11.97 12.44 19.63
N ASP A 35 -13.01 12.86 20.33
CA ASP A 35 -14.17 12.03 20.59
C ASP A 35 -14.86 11.51 19.32
N TRP A 36 -14.90 12.33 18.27
CA TRP A 36 -15.52 11.94 17.02
C TRP A 36 -14.79 10.78 16.34
N VAL A 37 -13.44 10.74 16.45
CA VAL A 37 -12.63 9.65 15.89
C VAL A 37 -12.92 8.36 16.63
N ASP A 38 -12.94 8.40 17.95
CA ASP A 38 -13.24 7.26 18.80
C ASP A 38 -14.58 6.64 18.43
N ARG A 39 -15.58 7.49 18.23
CA ARG A 39 -16.91 7.03 17.85
C ARG A 39 -16.99 6.43 16.46
N VAL A 40 -16.24 7.00 15.49
CA VAL A 40 -16.20 6.46 14.13
C VAL A 40 -15.43 5.14 14.07
N VAL A 41 -14.27 5.09 14.71
CA VAL A 41 -13.37 3.93 14.66
C VAL A 41 -13.84 2.79 15.57
N GLY A 42 -14.57 3.11 16.64
CA GLY A 42 -15.04 2.12 17.61
C GLY A 42 -13.97 1.66 18.60
N LEU A 43 -13.00 2.53 18.87
CA LEU A 43 -11.94 2.32 19.86
C LEU A 43 -11.87 3.51 20.78
N ASP A 44 -11.19 3.36 21.93
CA ASP A 44 -11.07 4.41 22.94
C ASP A 44 -9.72 5.14 22.81
N ASP A 45 -9.74 6.45 23.05
CA ASP A 45 -8.54 7.30 23.07
C ASP A 45 -7.70 7.19 21.81
N VAL A 46 -8.33 7.20 20.66
CA VAL A 46 -7.65 7.05 19.37
C VAL A 46 -6.76 8.24 19.07
N ARG A 47 -5.51 7.97 18.77
CA ARG A 47 -4.56 8.92 18.22
C ARG A 47 -3.86 8.28 17.03
N VAL A 48 -4.04 8.86 15.86
CA VAL A 48 -3.45 8.37 14.63
C VAL A 48 -2.73 9.49 13.91
N GLU A 49 -1.78 9.11 13.07
CA GLU A 49 -1.29 9.97 12.00
C GLU A 49 -1.68 9.37 10.66
N ILE A 50 -2.14 10.20 9.77
CA ILE A 50 -2.54 9.77 8.44
C ILE A 50 -1.74 10.51 7.37
N ALA A 51 -1.59 9.87 6.23
CA ALA A 51 -1.05 10.46 5.02
C ALA A 51 -1.80 9.90 3.81
N PHE A 52 -2.13 10.74 2.86
CA PHE A 52 -2.72 10.30 1.60
C PHE A 52 -1.66 10.26 0.51
N VAL A 53 -1.64 9.17 -0.24
CA VAL A 53 -0.89 9.06 -1.48
C VAL A 53 -1.86 8.79 -2.61
N ARG A 54 -1.60 9.36 -3.78
CA ARG A 54 -2.47 9.24 -4.95
C ARG A 54 -1.69 8.88 -6.20
N THR A 55 -2.35 8.23 -7.14
CA THR A 55 -1.75 8.05 -8.47
C THR A 55 -1.71 9.39 -9.21
N PRO A 56 -0.70 9.61 -10.10
CA PRO A 56 -0.58 10.87 -10.85
C PRO A 56 -1.82 11.21 -11.68
N ASP A 57 -2.54 10.20 -12.17
CA ASP A 57 -3.79 10.41 -12.91
C ASP A 57 -4.99 10.77 -12.01
N GLY A 58 -4.82 10.69 -10.69
CA GLY A 58 -5.85 11.01 -9.71
C GLY A 58 -6.92 9.93 -9.53
N HIS A 59 -6.79 8.76 -10.15
CA HIS A 59 -7.80 7.70 -10.08
C HIS A 59 -7.68 6.80 -8.86
N GLY A 60 -6.48 6.68 -8.29
CA GLY A 60 -6.24 5.83 -7.12
C GLY A 60 -5.70 6.62 -5.95
N ARG A 61 -6.20 6.32 -4.75
CA ARG A 61 -5.82 7.01 -3.52
C ARG A 61 -5.79 6.04 -2.35
N LEU A 62 -4.73 6.11 -1.57
CA LEU A 62 -4.58 5.33 -0.34
C LEU A 62 -4.49 6.28 0.85
N GLU A 63 -5.13 5.91 1.95
CA GLU A 63 -4.89 6.52 3.25
C GLU A 63 -3.98 5.60 4.05
N LEU A 64 -2.78 6.06 4.33
CA LEU A 64 -1.83 5.35 5.17
C LEU A 64 -2.03 5.83 6.59
N THR A 65 -2.26 4.90 7.52
CA THR A 65 -2.61 5.24 8.91
C THR A 65 -1.68 4.52 9.87
N LYS A 66 -1.06 5.30 10.77
CA LYS A 66 -0.34 4.76 11.91
C LYS A 66 -1.14 5.04 13.19
N PHE A 67 -1.45 3.99 13.95
CA PHE A 67 -2.07 4.12 15.27
C PHE A 67 -0.99 4.31 16.33
N HIS A 68 -0.99 5.48 16.98
CA HIS A 68 -0.17 5.74 18.15
C HIS A 68 -0.88 5.24 19.41
N ASN A 69 -2.21 5.30 19.44
CA ASN A 69 -3.04 4.77 20.52
C ASN A 69 -4.44 4.46 19.99
N PRO A 70 -5.04 3.31 20.31
CA PRO A 70 -4.33 2.12 20.80
C PRO A 70 -3.35 1.60 19.75
N THR A 71 -2.26 1.00 20.20
CA THR A 71 -1.24 0.44 19.30
C THR A 71 -1.87 -0.56 18.33
N ALA A 72 -1.49 -0.50 17.07
CA ALA A 72 -2.02 -1.39 16.04
C ALA A 72 -1.79 -2.86 16.42
N THR A 73 -2.82 -3.66 16.15
CA THR A 73 -2.75 -5.10 16.37
C THR A 73 -1.95 -5.74 15.23
N THR A 74 -0.97 -6.58 15.58
CA THR A 74 -0.20 -7.30 14.59
C THR A 74 -1.07 -8.32 13.87
N ALA A 75 -1.26 -8.13 12.56
CA ALA A 75 -1.82 -9.16 11.70
C ALA A 75 -0.70 -10.08 11.22
N GLU A 76 -1.05 -11.29 10.76
CA GLU A 76 -0.08 -12.12 10.08
C GLU A 76 0.36 -11.43 8.79
N SER A 77 1.64 -11.12 8.70
CA SER A 77 2.26 -10.65 7.48
C SER A 77 2.62 -11.86 6.60
N ASN A 78 2.78 -11.62 5.30
CA ASN A 78 3.17 -12.66 4.34
C ASN A 78 2.18 -13.82 4.20
N VAL A 79 0.90 -13.59 4.48
CA VAL A 79 -0.13 -14.60 4.19
C VAL A 79 -0.20 -14.88 2.69
N PRO A 80 -0.54 -16.12 2.30
CA PRO A 80 -0.67 -16.48 0.90
C PRO A 80 -1.71 -15.63 0.15
N ALA A 81 -1.53 -15.50 -1.15
CA ALA A 81 -2.39 -14.68 -2.01
C ALA A 81 -3.85 -15.14 -2.03
N ASN A 82 -4.14 -16.37 -1.61
CA ASN A 82 -5.49 -16.94 -1.53
C ASN A 82 -6.15 -16.81 -0.16
N THR A 83 -5.60 -16.00 0.73
CA THR A 83 -6.20 -15.72 2.03
C THR A 83 -7.41 -14.79 1.86
N PHE A 84 -8.50 -15.08 2.58
CA PHE A 84 -9.69 -14.24 2.51
C PHE A 84 -9.42 -12.78 2.87
N GLY A 85 -10.15 -11.89 2.23
CA GLY A 85 -10.15 -10.46 2.47
C GLY A 85 -9.47 -9.67 1.37
N LEU A 86 -9.28 -8.38 1.61
CA LEU A 86 -8.56 -7.51 0.69
C LEU A 86 -7.09 -7.92 0.65
N ARG A 87 -6.63 -8.43 -0.49
CA ARG A 87 -5.29 -9.02 -0.59
C ARG A 87 -4.29 -8.17 -1.31
N ARG A 88 -4.71 -7.46 -2.35
CA ARG A 88 -3.76 -6.75 -3.19
C ARG A 88 -4.30 -5.45 -3.75
N ILE A 89 -3.38 -4.59 -4.07
CA ILE A 89 -3.62 -3.38 -4.85
C ILE A 89 -2.75 -3.50 -6.09
N MET A 90 -3.34 -3.35 -7.28
CA MET A 90 -2.62 -3.46 -8.54
C MET A 90 -2.35 -2.10 -9.15
N PHE A 91 -1.14 -1.95 -9.68
CA PHE A 91 -0.71 -0.76 -10.42
C PHE A 91 -0.33 -1.16 -11.84
N ALA A 92 -0.82 -0.39 -12.80
CA ALA A 92 -0.30 -0.44 -14.16
C ALA A 92 1.02 0.32 -14.20
N VAL A 93 2.04 -0.28 -14.80
CA VAL A 93 3.38 0.30 -14.90
C VAL A 93 3.88 0.22 -16.34
N ASP A 94 4.80 1.12 -16.70
CA ASP A 94 5.36 1.18 -18.05
C ASP A 94 6.56 0.23 -18.22
N ASP A 95 7.32 -0.01 -17.15
CA ASP A 95 8.49 -0.88 -17.14
C ASP A 95 8.52 -1.68 -15.84
N ILE A 96 8.05 -2.92 -15.90
CA ILE A 96 7.93 -3.78 -14.72
C ILE A 96 9.31 -4.14 -14.14
N ASP A 97 10.32 -4.31 -14.97
CA ASP A 97 11.66 -4.68 -14.50
C ASP A 97 12.31 -3.54 -13.74
N ASP A 98 12.16 -2.30 -14.20
CA ASP A 98 12.65 -1.12 -13.51
C ASP A 98 11.95 -0.95 -12.14
N VAL A 99 10.63 -1.06 -12.12
CA VAL A 99 9.86 -0.93 -10.88
C VAL A 99 10.27 -2.02 -9.88
N ILE A 100 10.37 -3.27 -10.31
CA ILE A 100 10.80 -4.37 -9.45
C ILE A 100 12.19 -4.08 -8.86
N ALA A 101 13.14 -3.64 -9.68
CA ALA A 101 14.49 -3.36 -9.22
C ALA A 101 14.50 -2.26 -8.13
N ARG A 102 13.76 -1.18 -8.36
CA ARG A 102 13.66 -0.08 -7.39
C ARG A 102 12.98 -0.50 -6.08
N MET A 103 11.92 -1.29 -6.19
CA MET A 103 11.18 -1.76 -5.00
C MET A 103 11.98 -2.79 -4.21
N ARG A 104 12.70 -3.70 -4.88
CA ARG A 104 13.58 -4.66 -4.20
C ARG A 104 14.73 -3.98 -3.48
N ALA A 105 15.25 -2.89 -4.02
CA ALA A 105 16.28 -2.09 -3.34
C ALA A 105 15.77 -1.49 -2.01
N ARG A 106 14.45 -1.37 -1.85
CA ARG A 106 13.80 -0.93 -0.62
C ARG A 106 13.30 -2.07 0.25
N GLY A 107 13.68 -3.30 -0.04
CA GLY A 107 13.35 -4.48 0.76
C GLY A 107 12.09 -5.22 0.34
N ALA A 108 11.41 -4.81 -0.72
CA ALA A 108 10.27 -5.57 -1.24
C ALA A 108 10.74 -6.88 -1.86
N GLU A 109 9.95 -7.93 -1.69
CA GLU A 109 10.25 -9.24 -2.23
C GLU A 109 9.12 -9.73 -3.14
N LEU A 110 9.47 -10.47 -4.20
CA LEU A 110 8.49 -11.13 -5.04
C LEU A 110 7.77 -12.21 -4.24
N VAL A 111 6.45 -12.28 -4.39
CA VAL A 111 5.65 -13.37 -3.81
C VAL A 111 5.83 -14.65 -4.60
N GLY A 112 5.75 -14.54 -5.92
CA GLY A 112 6.03 -15.62 -6.85
C GLY A 112 7.06 -15.15 -7.87
N GLU A 113 6.78 -15.35 -9.13
CA GLU A 113 7.65 -14.98 -10.24
C GLU A 113 7.02 -13.88 -11.08
N VAL A 114 7.84 -13.22 -11.90
CA VAL A 114 7.33 -12.41 -13.00
C VAL A 114 6.89 -13.37 -14.09
N ALA A 115 5.64 -13.26 -14.51
CA ALA A 115 5.10 -14.12 -15.55
C ALA A 115 4.52 -13.30 -16.68
N GLN A 116 4.57 -13.84 -17.88
CA GLN A 116 3.96 -13.22 -19.04
C GLN A 116 2.68 -13.97 -19.38
N TYR A 117 1.60 -13.21 -19.53
CA TYR A 117 0.32 -13.72 -19.99
C TYR A 117 0.15 -13.39 -21.47
N GLU A 118 0.33 -14.40 -22.30
CA GLU A 118 0.29 -14.28 -23.76
C GLU A 118 1.21 -13.15 -24.26
N ASP A 119 0.77 -12.38 -25.24
CA ASP A 119 1.45 -11.16 -25.71
C ASP A 119 0.75 -9.89 -25.17
N LEU A 120 0.05 -10.02 -24.02
CA LEU A 120 -0.79 -8.98 -23.44
C LEU A 120 -0.13 -8.28 -22.27
N TYR A 121 0.34 -9.03 -21.28
CA TYR A 121 0.83 -8.48 -20.02
C TYR A 121 2.01 -9.25 -19.46
N ARG A 122 2.86 -8.52 -18.73
CA ARG A 122 3.78 -9.10 -17.75
C ARG A 122 3.28 -8.70 -16.36
N LEU A 123 3.29 -9.64 -15.45
CA LEU A 123 2.64 -9.50 -14.13
C LEU A 123 3.55 -10.02 -13.02
N CYS A 124 3.47 -9.39 -11.86
CA CYS A 124 4.08 -9.92 -10.64
C CYS A 124 3.36 -9.42 -9.39
N TYR A 125 3.64 -10.08 -8.26
CA TYR A 125 3.21 -9.64 -6.95
C TYR A 125 4.45 -9.37 -6.09
N LEU A 126 4.44 -8.22 -5.39
CA LEU A 126 5.46 -7.83 -4.41
C LEU A 126 4.83 -7.70 -3.03
N ARG A 127 5.60 -7.98 -1.98
CA ARG A 127 5.20 -7.63 -0.61
C ARG A 127 5.52 -6.17 -0.34
N GLY A 128 4.51 -5.44 0.09
CA GLY A 128 4.62 -4.04 0.48
C GLY A 128 4.51 -3.85 2.00
N PRO A 129 4.31 -2.60 2.43
CA PRO A 129 4.13 -2.28 3.84
C PRO A 129 3.01 -3.09 4.49
N ALA A 130 3.22 -3.50 5.74
CA ALA A 130 2.27 -4.32 6.51
C ALA A 130 1.91 -5.65 5.83
N GLY A 131 2.74 -6.14 4.91
CA GLY A 131 2.52 -7.39 4.21
C GLY A 131 1.49 -7.36 3.08
N ILE A 132 0.98 -6.19 2.71
CA ILE A 132 0.04 -6.08 1.60
C ILE A 132 0.71 -6.51 0.29
N ILE A 133 -0.03 -7.19 -0.56
CA ILE A 133 0.45 -7.52 -1.90
C ILE A 133 0.24 -6.32 -2.82
N VAL A 134 1.33 -5.85 -3.39
CA VAL A 134 1.32 -4.86 -4.46
C VAL A 134 1.55 -5.60 -5.77
N ALA A 135 0.51 -5.63 -6.61
CA ALA A 135 0.59 -6.26 -7.91
C ALA A 135 1.00 -5.24 -8.96
N LEU A 136 1.82 -5.66 -9.89
CA LEU A 136 2.26 -4.84 -11.03
C LEU A 136 1.83 -5.49 -12.34
N ALA A 137 1.38 -4.67 -13.27
CA ALA A 137 1.02 -5.10 -14.60
C ALA A 137 1.63 -4.14 -15.63
N GLU A 138 2.46 -4.67 -16.53
CA GLU A 138 2.96 -3.97 -17.70
C GLU A 138 2.20 -4.47 -18.93
N SER A 139 1.60 -3.54 -19.67
CA SER A 139 0.96 -3.88 -20.94
C SER A 139 2.03 -4.04 -22.03
N LEU A 140 1.94 -5.12 -22.78
CA LEU A 140 2.85 -5.38 -23.92
C LEU A 140 2.33 -4.81 -25.25
N ARG A 141 1.20 -4.13 -25.22
CA ARG A 141 0.58 -3.54 -26.40
C ARG A 141 0.55 -2.04 -26.42
#